data_c3ee6cfbdeb6133e21c08c381b0b438c
#
_entry.id   c3ee6cfbdeb6133e21c08c381b0b438c
#
_cell.length_a   1.000
_cell.length_b   1.000
_cell.length_c   1.000
_cell.angle_alpha   90.00
_cell.angle_beta   90.00
_cell.angle_gamma   90.00
#
_symmetry.space_group_name_H-M   'P 1'
#
loop_
_entity.id
_entity.type
_entity.pdbx_description
1 polymer ?
#
loop_
_entity_poly.entity_id
_entity_poly.type
_entity_poly.pdbx_seq_one_letter_code
_entity_poly.pdbx_strand_id
1 'polypeptide(L)'
;MAFVLIDTLPKFISAEEHRNLVASTPASFADIPPVLRHKEDNVSVTIDPPLDAFSAEDAANGSLYVIESHLVFMSSTGRGFQVEYPKITLHAVSRGESGPSIYCQLDDGANAAGDEQPQNEEEDLAMRELSIIPKDASALEPIFEALSYCASLHPDPHAEDEMEDDDDAFVDPGEFETFNGDHDQELSEVGRVRSDFLNNSRFAPY
;
A
#
# COMPACT_ATOMS: atom_id res chain seq x y z
N MET A 1 -16.46 1.05 -7.55
CA MET A 1 -16.71 0.23 -6.32
C MET A 1 -15.43 -0.46 -5.91
N ALA A 2 -15.05 -0.33 -4.64
CA ALA A 2 -13.85 -0.97 -4.09
C ALA A 2 -14.07 -2.46 -3.80
N PHE A 3 -15.28 -2.85 -3.47
CA PHE A 3 -15.64 -4.23 -3.14
C PHE A 3 -16.23 -4.98 -4.33
N VAL A 4 -15.76 -6.20 -4.54
CA VAL A 4 -16.34 -7.18 -5.47
C VAL A 4 -16.85 -8.35 -4.65
N LEU A 5 -18.17 -8.62 -4.68
CA LEU A 5 -18.76 -9.77 -3.99
C LEU A 5 -18.36 -11.07 -4.69
N ILE A 6 -18.06 -12.09 -3.90
CA ILE A 6 -17.63 -13.40 -4.36
C ILE A 6 -18.31 -14.51 -3.57
N ASP A 7 -18.53 -15.66 -4.21
CA ASP A 7 -19.03 -16.89 -3.59
C ASP A 7 -17.96 -18.00 -3.56
N THR A 8 -16.81 -17.75 -4.19
CA THR A 8 -15.69 -18.68 -4.24
C THR A 8 -14.36 -17.93 -4.08
N LEU A 9 -13.42 -18.54 -3.38
CA LEU A 9 -12.07 -17.99 -3.25
C LEU A 9 -11.36 -17.91 -4.61
N PRO A 10 -10.67 -16.81 -4.91
CA PRO A 10 -9.77 -16.74 -6.05
C PRO A 10 -8.65 -17.78 -5.91
N LYS A 11 -8.05 -18.16 -7.04
CA LYS A 11 -6.92 -19.11 -7.03
C LYS A 11 -5.70 -18.46 -6.40
N PHE A 12 -5.05 -19.17 -5.52
CA PHE A 12 -3.77 -18.79 -4.92
C PHE A 12 -2.93 -20.05 -4.64
N ILE A 13 -1.67 -19.86 -4.34
CA ILE A 13 -0.75 -20.90 -3.90
C ILE A 13 -0.08 -20.50 -2.59
N SER A 14 0.44 -21.47 -1.86
CA SER A 14 1.25 -21.21 -0.68
C SER A 14 2.65 -20.72 -1.05
N ALA A 15 3.35 -20.09 -0.09
CA ALA A 15 4.73 -19.66 -0.28
C ALA A 15 5.69 -20.84 -0.56
N GLU A 16 5.38 -22.03 -0.09
CA GLU A 16 6.14 -23.25 -0.35
C GLU A 16 5.94 -23.75 -1.78
N GLU A 17 4.69 -23.83 -2.24
CA GLU A 17 4.36 -24.18 -3.62
C GLU A 17 4.97 -23.21 -4.61
N HIS A 18 4.92 -21.91 -4.32
CA HIS A 18 5.59 -20.90 -5.14
C HIS A 18 7.09 -21.14 -5.26
N ARG A 19 7.79 -21.39 -4.15
CA ARG A 19 9.23 -21.69 -4.16
C ARG A 19 9.55 -22.92 -5.00
N ASN A 20 8.73 -23.96 -4.90
CA ASN A 20 8.89 -25.19 -5.67
C ASN A 20 8.67 -24.99 -7.17
N LEU A 21 7.65 -24.18 -7.54
CA LEU A 21 7.38 -23.81 -8.93
C LEU A 21 8.52 -23.01 -9.55
N VAL A 22 9.01 -22.00 -8.84
CA VAL A 22 10.14 -21.17 -9.32
C VAL A 22 11.42 -22.00 -9.44
N ALA A 23 11.68 -22.90 -8.50
CA ALA A 23 12.84 -23.79 -8.54
C ALA A 23 12.80 -24.79 -9.71
N SER A 24 11.61 -25.15 -10.17
CA SER A 24 11.43 -26.07 -11.32
C SER A 24 11.55 -25.40 -12.70
N THR A 25 11.84 -24.09 -12.73
CA THR A 25 11.91 -23.28 -13.96
C THR A 25 10.64 -23.41 -14.81
N PRO A 26 9.56 -22.72 -14.44
CA PRO A 26 8.27 -22.82 -15.13
C PRO A 26 8.38 -22.31 -16.58
N ALA A 27 7.55 -22.82 -17.45
CA ALA A 27 7.50 -22.40 -18.86
C ALA A 27 7.10 -20.91 -19.01
N SER A 28 6.29 -20.38 -18.08
CA SER A 28 5.90 -18.98 -18.00
C SER A 28 5.74 -18.58 -16.54
N PHE A 29 6.34 -17.46 -16.15
CA PHE A 29 6.15 -16.86 -14.83
C PHE A 29 4.79 -16.17 -14.70
N ALA A 30 4.18 -15.76 -15.81
CA ALA A 30 2.86 -15.13 -15.82
C ALA A 30 1.73 -16.10 -15.44
N ASP A 31 1.96 -17.41 -15.57
CA ASP A 31 0.98 -18.44 -15.22
C ASP A 31 1.03 -18.87 -13.75
N ILE A 32 1.99 -18.36 -12.98
CA ILE A 32 2.10 -18.66 -11.55
C ILE A 32 0.98 -17.93 -10.82
N PRO A 33 0.12 -18.64 -10.06
CA PRO A 33 -0.91 -18.01 -9.27
C PRO A 33 -0.32 -17.11 -8.18
N PRO A 34 -1.05 -16.06 -7.75
CA PRO A 34 -0.60 -15.19 -6.66
C PRO A 34 -0.44 -15.97 -5.36
N VAL A 35 0.49 -15.51 -4.52
CA VAL A 35 0.84 -16.17 -3.27
C VAL A 35 -0.06 -15.71 -2.14
N LEU A 36 -0.52 -16.65 -1.31
CA LEU A 36 -1.15 -16.36 -0.03
C LEU A 36 -0.06 -15.94 0.98
N ARG A 37 -0.13 -14.70 1.47
CA ARG A 37 0.82 -14.15 2.44
C ARG A 37 0.38 -14.38 3.89
N HIS A 38 -0.91 -14.23 4.15
CA HIS A 38 -1.47 -14.48 5.47
C HIS A 38 -2.90 -15.02 5.37
N LYS A 39 -3.28 -15.88 6.29
CA LYS A 39 -4.64 -16.35 6.49
C LYS A 39 -4.97 -16.26 7.95
N GLU A 40 -6.12 -15.66 8.26
CA GLU A 40 -6.64 -15.58 9.62
C GLU A 40 -8.07 -16.11 9.65
N ASP A 41 -8.33 -17.05 10.56
CA ASP A 41 -9.68 -17.60 10.78
C ASP A 41 -10.37 -16.90 11.94
N ASN A 42 -11.69 -16.98 12.03
CA ASN A 42 -12.52 -16.34 13.05
C ASN A 42 -12.34 -14.80 13.09
N VAL A 43 -12.46 -14.22 11.93
CA VAL A 43 -12.45 -12.76 11.74
C VAL A 43 -13.88 -12.29 11.54
N SER A 44 -14.24 -11.15 12.14
CA SER A 44 -15.42 -10.38 11.80
C SER A 44 -15.01 -9.10 11.07
N VAL A 45 -15.94 -8.54 10.29
CA VAL A 45 -15.71 -7.29 9.56
C VAL A 45 -16.84 -6.31 9.79
N THR A 46 -16.54 -5.02 9.73
CA THR A 46 -17.53 -3.94 9.71
C THR A 46 -17.23 -3.07 8.51
N ILE A 47 -18.28 -2.72 7.74
CA ILE A 47 -18.17 -1.90 6.53
C ILE A 47 -19.10 -0.71 6.69
N ASP A 48 -18.60 0.50 6.54
CA ASP A 48 -19.35 1.74 6.63
C ASP A 48 -19.03 2.66 5.41
N PRO A 49 -20.04 3.06 4.65
CA PRO A 49 -21.42 2.61 4.66
C PRO A 49 -21.56 1.12 4.30
N PRO A 50 -22.64 0.47 4.79
CA PRO A 50 -22.86 -0.96 4.55
C PRO A 50 -22.85 -1.32 3.06
N LEU A 51 -22.40 -2.53 2.76
CA LEU A 51 -22.36 -3.05 1.40
C LEU A 51 -23.71 -3.73 1.05
N ASP A 52 -24.29 -3.31 -0.06
CA ASP A 52 -25.50 -3.95 -0.57
C ASP A 52 -25.27 -5.45 -0.82
N ALA A 53 -26.25 -6.27 -0.48
CA ALA A 53 -26.21 -7.73 -0.62
C ALA A 53 -25.14 -8.45 0.25
N PHE A 54 -24.51 -7.76 1.21
CA PHE A 54 -23.64 -8.35 2.22
C PHE A 54 -24.23 -8.09 3.62
N SER A 55 -24.78 -9.14 4.23
CA SER A 55 -25.54 -8.99 5.47
C SER A 55 -24.65 -8.89 6.71
N ALA A 56 -25.25 -8.45 7.83
CA ALA A 56 -24.56 -8.48 9.11
C ALA A 56 -24.18 -9.90 9.56
N GLU A 57 -24.92 -10.92 9.13
CA GLU A 57 -24.60 -12.33 9.39
C GLU A 57 -23.35 -12.76 8.59
N ASP A 58 -23.23 -12.28 7.33
CA ASP A 58 -22.05 -12.54 6.51
C ASP A 58 -20.81 -11.87 7.11
N ALA A 59 -20.97 -10.70 7.72
CA ALA A 59 -19.88 -9.95 8.34
C ALA A 59 -19.42 -10.49 9.72
N ALA A 60 -20.28 -11.27 10.39
CA ALA A 60 -20.10 -11.65 11.79
C ALA A 60 -18.94 -12.63 12.04
N ASN A 61 -18.68 -13.53 11.08
CA ASN A 61 -17.61 -14.51 11.21
C ASN A 61 -17.19 -15.07 9.86
N GLY A 62 -15.88 -15.17 9.66
CA GLY A 62 -15.30 -15.70 8.43
C GLY A 62 -13.80 -15.88 8.55
N SER A 63 -13.16 -16.00 7.40
CA SER A 63 -11.72 -16.09 7.25
C SER A 63 -11.20 -14.97 6.35
N LEU A 64 -10.12 -14.34 6.76
CA LEU A 64 -9.39 -13.34 5.98
C LEU A 64 -8.24 -14.01 5.22
N TYR A 65 -8.07 -13.64 3.97
CA TYR A 65 -6.97 -14.07 3.12
C TYR A 65 -6.27 -12.85 2.54
N VAL A 66 -5.02 -12.67 2.89
CA VAL A 66 -4.14 -11.64 2.33
C VAL A 66 -3.34 -12.30 1.21
N ILE A 67 -3.81 -12.14 -0.02
CA ILE A 67 -3.24 -12.72 -1.24
C ILE A 67 -2.53 -11.59 -1.97
N GLU A 68 -1.42 -11.86 -2.65
CA GLU A 68 -0.66 -10.81 -3.38
C GLU A 68 -1.51 -9.99 -4.35
N SER A 69 -2.55 -10.57 -4.91
CA SER A 69 -3.44 -9.88 -5.87
C SER A 69 -4.58 -9.10 -5.22
N HIS A 70 -5.12 -9.59 -4.10
CA HIS A 70 -6.33 -9.04 -3.48
C HIS A 70 -6.36 -9.35 -1.99
N LEU A 71 -6.99 -8.45 -1.23
CA LEU A 71 -7.49 -8.74 0.11
C LEU A 71 -8.85 -9.42 -0.02
N VAL A 72 -9.04 -10.59 0.60
CA VAL A 72 -10.27 -11.38 0.50
C VAL A 72 -10.81 -11.71 1.88
N PHE A 73 -12.09 -11.51 2.08
CA PHE A 73 -12.82 -12.01 3.23
C PHE A 73 -13.87 -13.01 2.75
N MET A 74 -13.90 -14.19 3.36
CA MET A 74 -14.88 -15.24 3.08
C MET A 74 -15.64 -15.56 4.36
N SER A 75 -16.93 -15.23 4.36
CA SER A 75 -17.85 -15.54 5.46
C SER A 75 -18.06 -17.04 5.65
N SER A 76 -18.37 -17.44 6.86
CA SER A 76 -18.84 -18.79 7.17
C SER A 76 -20.15 -19.17 6.49
N THR A 77 -20.92 -18.18 6.00
CA THR A 77 -22.15 -18.40 5.19
C THR A 77 -21.84 -18.82 3.74
N GLY A 78 -20.57 -18.73 3.31
CA GLY A 78 -20.14 -19.02 1.95
C GLY A 78 -20.17 -17.82 1.01
N ARG A 79 -20.51 -16.62 1.52
CA ARG A 79 -20.48 -15.37 0.80
C ARG A 79 -19.25 -14.58 1.20
N GLY A 80 -18.64 -13.82 0.31
CA GLY A 80 -17.46 -13.05 0.63
C GLY A 80 -17.31 -11.80 -0.23
N PHE A 81 -16.20 -11.11 -0.04
CA PHE A 81 -15.79 -10.01 -0.90
C PHE A 81 -14.28 -10.03 -1.12
N GLN A 82 -13.86 -9.41 -2.21
CA GLN A 82 -12.47 -9.10 -2.47
C GLN A 82 -12.28 -7.61 -2.74
N VAL A 83 -11.10 -7.10 -2.38
CA VAL A 83 -10.67 -5.72 -2.56
C VAL A 83 -9.31 -5.72 -3.23
N GLU A 84 -9.14 -4.90 -4.26
CA GLU A 84 -7.84 -4.64 -4.89
C GLU A 84 -7.01 -3.69 -4.02
N TYR A 85 -5.70 -3.91 -3.91
CA TYR A 85 -4.82 -3.07 -3.07
C TYR A 85 -4.79 -1.59 -3.48
N PRO A 86 -4.80 -1.21 -4.78
CA PRO A 86 -4.86 0.20 -5.16
C PRO A 86 -6.11 0.95 -4.69
N LYS A 87 -7.16 0.22 -4.30
CA LYS A 87 -8.37 0.79 -3.72
C LYS A 87 -8.26 1.04 -2.21
N ILE A 88 -7.24 0.51 -1.55
CA ILE A 88 -6.99 0.72 -0.13
C ILE A 88 -6.08 1.94 0.02
N THR A 89 -6.64 3.10 0.27
CA THR A 89 -5.90 4.36 0.39
C THR A 89 -5.13 4.48 1.70
N LEU A 90 -5.63 3.81 2.75
CA LEU A 90 -5.00 3.76 4.05
C LEU A 90 -5.31 2.45 4.75
N HIS A 91 -4.34 1.89 5.46
CA HIS A 91 -4.56 0.81 6.41
C HIS A 91 -3.72 1.03 7.67
N ALA A 92 -4.30 0.72 8.83
CA ALA A 92 -3.67 0.96 10.13
C ALA A 92 -4.19 -0.02 11.19
N VAL A 93 -3.36 -0.27 12.21
CA VAL A 93 -3.81 -0.95 13.42
C VAL A 93 -4.55 0.04 14.30
N SER A 94 -5.85 -0.15 14.48
CA SER A 94 -6.69 0.62 15.38
C SER A 94 -6.80 -0.08 16.74
N ARG A 95 -6.69 0.71 17.83
CA ARG A 95 -6.90 0.26 19.22
C ARG A 95 -7.89 1.19 19.91
N GLY A 96 -8.93 1.59 19.17
CA GLY A 96 -9.99 2.47 19.67
C GLY A 96 -10.97 1.80 20.63
N GLU A 97 -12.03 2.53 20.97
CA GLU A 97 -13.07 2.08 21.92
C GLU A 97 -13.83 0.83 21.43
N SER A 98 -13.93 0.63 20.12
CA SER A 98 -14.55 -0.56 19.48
C SER A 98 -13.70 -1.83 19.55
N GLY A 99 -12.51 -1.74 20.18
CA GLY A 99 -11.56 -2.85 20.28
C GLY A 99 -10.47 -2.82 19.22
N PRO A 100 -9.49 -3.74 19.34
CA PRO A 100 -8.36 -3.82 18.43
C PRO A 100 -8.80 -4.36 17.06
N SER A 101 -8.45 -3.66 15.98
CA SER A 101 -8.82 -4.01 14.60
C SER A 101 -7.77 -3.51 13.61
N ILE A 102 -7.82 -4.03 12.38
CA ILE A 102 -7.20 -3.37 11.23
C ILE A 102 -8.25 -2.48 10.59
N TYR A 103 -8.00 -1.19 10.57
CA TYR A 103 -8.81 -0.20 9.89
C TYR A 103 -8.27 0.02 8.49
N CYS A 104 -9.15 -0.01 7.49
CA CYS A 104 -8.83 0.30 6.10
C CYS A 104 -9.79 1.36 5.59
N GLN A 105 -9.25 2.33 4.87
CA GLN A 105 -10.00 3.33 4.12
C GLN A 105 -9.93 2.98 2.64
N LEU A 106 -11.06 3.01 1.96
CA LEU A 106 -11.21 2.52 0.60
C LEU A 106 -11.78 3.60 -0.30
N ASP A 107 -11.18 3.77 -1.47
CA ASP A 107 -11.72 4.60 -2.55
C ASP A 107 -12.80 3.81 -3.31
N ASP A 108 -14.06 4.18 -3.12
CA ASP A 108 -15.20 3.52 -3.78
C ASP A 108 -15.43 4.03 -5.21
N GLY A 109 -14.64 4.99 -5.67
CA GLY A 109 -14.63 5.47 -7.05
C GLY A 109 -15.95 6.11 -7.49
N ALA A 110 -16.51 6.99 -6.69
CA ALA A 110 -17.79 7.65 -6.96
C ALA A 110 -17.85 8.46 -8.28
N ASN A 111 -16.72 8.64 -8.97
CA ASN A 111 -16.63 9.43 -10.20
C ASN A 111 -16.51 8.63 -11.50
N ALA A 112 -16.86 7.32 -11.52
CA ALA A 112 -16.82 6.50 -12.74
C ALA A 112 -18.15 6.48 -13.55
N ALA A 113 -19.16 7.26 -13.17
CA ALA A 113 -20.37 7.43 -13.98
C ALA A 113 -20.44 8.87 -14.46
N GLY A 114 -20.02 9.07 -15.72
CA GLY A 114 -20.02 10.37 -16.35
C GLY A 114 -21.34 11.10 -16.29
N ASP A 115 -21.27 12.35 -15.85
CA ASP A 115 -21.93 13.49 -16.52
C ASP A 115 -21.29 14.79 -15.99
N GLU A 116 -20.93 15.64 -16.92
CA GLU A 116 -20.34 16.94 -16.72
C GLU A 116 -21.24 17.83 -15.85
N GLN A 117 -20.81 18.16 -14.61
CA GLN A 117 -21.07 19.49 -14.05
C GLN A 117 -20.10 19.79 -12.89
N PRO A 118 -19.32 20.88 -12.98
CA PRO A 118 -18.45 21.33 -11.90
C PRO A 118 -19.28 22.17 -10.93
N GLN A 119 -19.69 21.62 -9.82
CA GLN A 119 -20.26 22.41 -8.71
C GLN A 119 -19.93 21.78 -7.36
N ASN A 120 -19.12 22.51 -6.62
CA ASN A 120 -18.75 22.40 -5.23
C ASN A 120 -17.53 21.51 -4.91
N GLU A 121 -16.48 22.20 -4.46
CA GLU A 121 -15.21 21.69 -3.93
C GLU A 121 -15.34 20.93 -2.59
N GLU A 122 -16.51 20.41 -2.25
CA GLU A 122 -16.81 19.60 -1.08
C GLU A 122 -17.60 18.32 -1.44
N GLU A 123 -17.46 17.79 -2.67
CA GLU A 123 -17.91 16.41 -2.88
C GLU A 123 -16.91 15.50 -2.20
N ASP A 124 -17.27 15.11 -0.95
CA ASP A 124 -16.67 14.01 -0.23
C ASP A 124 -16.44 12.85 -1.20
N LEU A 125 -15.17 12.60 -1.51
CA LEU A 125 -14.77 11.35 -2.15
C LEU A 125 -15.50 10.25 -1.37
N ALA A 126 -16.34 9.47 -2.02
CA ALA A 126 -17.14 8.46 -1.33
C ALA A 126 -16.17 7.40 -0.79
N MET A 127 -15.61 7.72 0.36
CA MET A 127 -14.71 6.86 1.10
C MET A 127 -15.54 5.84 1.85
N ARG A 128 -15.12 4.61 1.81
CA ARG A 128 -15.73 3.52 2.56
C ARG A 128 -14.73 2.99 3.56
N GLU A 129 -15.21 2.70 4.76
CA GLU A 129 -14.39 2.17 5.82
C GLU A 129 -14.59 0.66 5.96
N LEU A 130 -13.49 -0.06 6.12
CA LEU A 130 -13.48 -1.48 6.45
C LEU A 130 -12.69 -1.69 7.74
N SER A 131 -13.35 -2.21 8.77
CA SER A 131 -12.68 -2.66 9.98
C SER A 131 -12.64 -4.19 10.01
N ILE A 132 -11.43 -4.74 10.12
CA ILE A 132 -11.16 -6.18 10.22
C ILE A 132 -10.84 -6.50 11.67
N ILE A 133 -11.65 -7.32 12.31
CA ILE A 133 -11.61 -7.60 13.74
C ILE A 133 -11.29 -9.09 13.93
N PRO A 134 -10.02 -9.48 14.08
CA PRO A 134 -9.66 -10.85 14.40
C PRO A 134 -10.07 -11.17 15.84
N LYS A 135 -10.44 -12.42 16.08
CA LYS A 135 -10.78 -12.90 17.43
C LYS A 135 -9.59 -12.84 18.38
N ASP A 136 -8.40 -13.09 17.86
CA ASP A 136 -7.12 -12.96 18.60
C ASP A 136 -6.42 -11.67 18.21
N ALA A 137 -6.25 -10.77 19.16
CA ALA A 137 -5.56 -9.50 18.96
C ALA A 137 -4.09 -9.64 18.56
N SER A 138 -3.46 -10.79 18.82
CA SER A 138 -2.08 -11.07 18.41
C SER A 138 -1.95 -11.24 16.90
N ALA A 139 -3.05 -11.50 16.19
CA ALA A 139 -3.07 -11.60 14.74
C ALA A 139 -2.98 -10.24 14.00
N LEU A 140 -3.21 -9.12 14.72
CA LEU A 140 -3.21 -7.79 14.10
C LEU A 140 -1.89 -7.44 13.43
N GLU A 141 -0.77 -7.67 14.10
CA GLU A 141 0.55 -7.35 13.56
C GLU A 141 0.87 -8.19 12.30
N PRO A 142 0.72 -9.53 12.32
CA PRO A 142 0.90 -10.35 11.13
C PRO A 142 -0.01 -9.96 9.96
N ILE A 143 -1.28 -9.59 10.23
CA ILE A 143 -2.21 -9.12 9.20
C ILE A 143 -1.71 -7.80 8.62
N PHE A 144 -1.32 -6.84 9.47
CA PHE A 144 -0.83 -5.54 9.04
C PHE A 144 0.45 -5.65 8.19
N GLU A 145 1.42 -6.46 8.63
CA GLU A 145 2.65 -6.71 7.87
C GLU A 145 2.36 -7.32 6.49
N ALA A 146 1.46 -8.31 6.43
CA ALA A 146 1.08 -8.93 5.18
C ALA A 146 0.36 -7.96 4.24
N LEU A 147 -0.54 -7.11 4.77
CA LEU A 147 -1.24 -6.06 4.01
C LEU A 147 -0.24 -5.04 3.45
N SER A 148 0.67 -4.53 4.30
CA SER A 148 1.69 -3.57 3.90
C SER A 148 2.59 -4.13 2.81
N TYR A 149 3.01 -5.39 2.95
CA TYR A 149 3.78 -6.08 1.93
C TYR A 149 3.01 -6.17 0.61
N CYS A 150 1.76 -6.66 0.64
CA CYS A 150 0.96 -6.78 -0.58
C CYS A 150 0.67 -5.42 -1.22
N ALA A 151 0.35 -4.39 -0.44
CA ALA A 151 0.14 -3.04 -0.94
C ALA A 151 1.37 -2.50 -1.68
N SER A 152 2.58 -2.78 -1.19
CA SER A 152 3.83 -2.35 -1.84
C SER A 152 4.07 -3.00 -3.21
N LEU A 153 3.38 -4.11 -3.52
CA LEU A 153 3.44 -4.74 -4.85
C LEU A 153 2.55 -4.05 -5.88
N HIS A 154 1.69 -3.13 -5.45
CA HIS A 154 0.71 -2.42 -6.27
C HIS A 154 0.93 -0.91 -6.11
N PRO A 155 1.95 -0.33 -6.76
CA PRO A 155 2.17 1.11 -6.72
C PRO A 155 0.97 1.86 -7.28
N ASP A 156 0.76 3.09 -6.78
CA ASP A 156 -0.28 3.97 -7.28
C ASP A 156 -0.01 4.29 -8.75
N PRO A 157 -0.95 4.01 -9.67
CA PRO A 157 -0.79 4.33 -11.09
C PRO A 157 -0.67 5.82 -11.35
N HIS A 158 -1.08 6.70 -10.44
CA HIS A 158 -0.96 8.15 -10.55
C HIS A 158 0.33 8.72 -9.98
N ALA A 159 1.11 7.92 -9.25
CA ALA A 159 2.38 8.37 -8.68
C ALA A 159 3.45 8.71 -9.74
N GLU A 160 3.31 8.22 -10.97
CA GLU A 160 4.21 8.53 -12.07
C GLU A 160 3.89 9.89 -12.70
N ASP A 161 2.61 10.30 -12.74
CA ASP A 161 2.18 11.59 -13.31
C ASP A 161 2.58 12.79 -12.42
N GLU A 162 2.69 12.59 -11.09
CA GLU A 162 3.12 13.65 -10.17
C GLU A 162 4.64 13.90 -10.21
N MET A 163 5.43 12.98 -10.78
CA MET A 163 6.88 13.15 -10.92
C MET A 163 7.30 13.88 -12.20
N GLU A 164 6.42 14.04 -13.19
CA GLU A 164 6.75 14.74 -14.44
C GLU A 164 6.66 16.26 -14.30
N ASP A 165 5.97 16.81 -13.28
CA ASP A 165 5.80 18.24 -13.10
C ASP A 165 6.86 18.90 -12.18
N ASP A 166 7.76 18.09 -11.57
CA ASP A 166 8.83 18.56 -10.67
C ASP A 166 10.21 18.60 -11.33
N ASP A 167 10.26 18.54 -12.68
CA ASP A 167 11.50 18.70 -13.47
C ASP A 167 12.06 20.14 -13.43
N ASP A 168 11.30 21.08 -12.84
CA ASP A 168 11.75 22.46 -12.57
C ASP A 168 12.57 22.60 -11.28
N ALA A 169 12.72 21.52 -10.49
CA ALA A 169 13.58 21.49 -9.32
C ALA A 169 15.05 21.17 -9.65
N PHE A 170 15.35 20.80 -10.89
CA PHE A 170 16.72 20.68 -11.37
C PHE A 170 17.21 22.08 -11.80
N VAL A 171 17.94 22.72 -10.90
CA VAL A 171 18.71 23.92 -11.18
C VAL A 171 19.48 23.70 -12.49
N ASP A 172 19.22 24.56 -13.49
CA ASP A 172 19.90 24.55 -14.79
C ASP A 172 21.42 24.41 -14.58
N PRO A 173 22.07 23.36 -15.14
CA PRO A 173 23.52 23.20 -15.03
C PRO A 173 24.32 24.42 -15.50
N GLY A 174 23.68 25.35 -16.23
CA GLY A 174 24.26 26.60 -16.66
C GLY A 174 24.36 27.69 -15.58
N GLU A 175 23.61 27.58 -14.46
CA GLU A 175 23.63 28.50 -13.33
C GLU A 175 24.57 28.07 -12.19
N PHE A 176 25.18 26.90 -12.28
CA PHE A 176 26.24 26.52 -11.32
C PHE A 176 27.50 27.30 -11.63
N GLU A 177 27.81 28.33 -10.82
CA GLU A 177 29.12 28.93 -10.79
C GLU A 177 30.14 27.86 -10.36
N THR A 178 30.86 27.33 -11.34
CA THR A 178 31.98 26.41 -11.08
C THR A 178 33.12 27.17 -10.40
N PHE A 179 33.43 26.80 -9.16
CA PHE A 179 34.58 27.34 -8.44
C PHE A 179 35.86 26.98 -9.20
N ASN A 180 36.49 27.98 -9.81
CA ASN A 180 37.72 27.83 -10.62
C ASN A 180 38.99 27.81 -9.78
N GLY A 181 38.89 27.75 -8.45
CA GLY A 181 40.05 27.78 -7.55
C GLY A 181 40.66 29.15 -7.36
N ASP A 182 39.98 30.23 -7.73
CA ASP A 182 40.46 31.60 -7.54
C ASP A 182 40.33 31.95 -6.06
N HIS A 183 41.42 32.41 -5.45
CA HIS A 183 41.52 32.68 -3.99
C HIS A 183 40.65 33.83 -3.52
N ASP A 184 40.04 34.59 -4.43
CA ASP A 184 39.19 35.73 -4.11
C ASP A 184 37.69 35.39 -4.05
N GLN A 185 37.28 34.15 -4.34
CA GLN A 185 35.90 33.71 -4.19
C GLN A 185 35.64 33.21 -2.77
N GLU A 186 34.70 33.83 -2.08
CA GLU A 186 34.27 33.41 -0.75
C GLU A 186 33.45 32.07 -0.85
N LEU A 187 34.03 30.99 -0.34
CA LEU A 187 33.32 29.71 -0.19
C LEU A 187 32.13 29.86 0.77
N SER A 188 31.03 29.21 0.43
CA SER A 188 29.90 29.06 1.34
C SER A 188 30.36 28.44 2.68
N GLU A 189 29.62 28.71 3.76
CA GLU A 189 29.97 28.23 5.11
C GLU A 189 30.19 26.71 5.15
N VAL A 190 29.40 25.93 4.36
CA VAL A 190 29.55 24.50 4.19
C VAL A 190 30.82 24.11 3.42
N GLY A 191 31.24 24.90 2.44
CA GLY A 191 32.48 24.69 1.68
C GLY A 191 33.72 24.93 2.51
N ARG A 192 33.68 25.90 3.44
CA ARG A 192 34.80 26.18 4.40
C ARG A 192 35.01 24.99 5.34
N VAL A 193 33.95 24.39 5.86
CA VAL A 193 34.05 23.24 6.78
C VAL A 193 34.68 22.01 6.06
N ARG A 194 34.41 21.82 4.78
CA ARG A 194 35.01 20.72 4.00
C ARG A 194 36.49 20.95 3.69
N SER A 195 36.90 22.19 3.45
CA SER A 195 38.33 22.51 3.21
C SER A 195 39.18 22.31 4.46
N ASP A 196 38.63 22.62 5.63
CA ASP A 196 39.31 22.40 6.91
C ASP A 196 39.47 20.92 7.25
N PHE A 197 38.53 20.07 6.79
CA PHE A 197 38.59 18.61 6.98
C PHE A 197 39.71 17.95 6.16
N LEU A 198 39.98 18.45 4.96
CA LEU A 198 41.05 17.92 4.08
C LEU A 198 42.44 18.38 4.50
N ASN A 199 42.54 19.50 5.23
CA ASN A 199 43.81 20.09 5.63
C ASN A 199 44.27 19.65 7.03
N ASN A 200 43.46 18.89 7.75
CA ASN A 200 43.76 18.41 9.09
C ASN A 200 44.55 17.10 8.96
N SER A 201 45.88 17.16 9.13
CA SER A 201 46.87 16.09 9.04
C SER A 201 46.69 14.91 10.04
N ARG A 202 45.46 14.60 10.44
CA ARG A 202 45.12 13.46 11.32
C ARG A 202 45.10 12.11 10.60
N PHE A 203 45.29 12.10 9.29
CA PHE A 203 45.39 10.85 8.50
C PHE A 203 46.73 10.71 7.79
N ALA A 204 47.83 10.93 8.50
CA ALA A 204 49.10 10.39 8.05
C ALA A 204 49.13 8.89 8.37
N PRO A 205 49.24 8.01 7.37
CA PRO A 205 49.41 6.57 7.63
C PRO A 205 50.78 6.36 8.26
N TYR A 206 50.83 5.50 9.24
CA TYR A 206 52.06 4.95 9.82
C TYR A 206 52.77 4.08 8.78
#